data_f3d6211f1443d80e85b13ad9fb6b3d69
#
_entry.id   f3d6211f1443d80e85b13ad9fb6b3d69
#
_cell.length_a   1.000
_cell.length_b   1.000
_cell.length_c   1.000
_cell.angle_alpha   90.00
_cell.angle_beta   90.00
_cell.angle_gamma   90.00
#
_symmetry.space_group_name_H-M   'P 1'
#
loop_
_entity.id
_entity.type
_entity.pdbx_description
1 polymer ?
#
loop_
_entity_poly.entity_id
_entity_poly.type
_entity_poly.pdbx_seq_one_letter_code
_entity_poly.pdbx_strand_id
1 'polypeptide(L)'
;MRKSIYTMLLISSMVFCACTTKQPARTDTLLREWQFTMDTTENPQWENVTIPHDWAISGSFDRANDLQEVIVVQNGESEPSWKTGRSGGLPWMGKGHYRTRVAVKKDKFYTLVFDGAMSHADVYVNGEEVVYWPYGYNTFDGYILPQLITSDSVDIDVFLENKPQQSRWYPGAGLYRNVHWVETDPIHIPTFGVLIRTPKISKEFAQVTVAVEVQNGVEPIGTQNTEYRVQTDILYKGKVVASIEGQEGVGEVKNPHLWSPETPSLYIARTRIYKGQQVIDEVENRFGIRSISYTPENGFQLNGVTRKFKGVCNHHDLGPLGAAIHKDALRHQITMLKDMGCDAIRTSHNMPAPELVELCDEMGIMLCVEPFDVWNWGKTEND
;
A
#
# COMPACT_ATOMS: atom_id res chain seq x y z
N MET A 1 -67.94 50.36 -22.47
CA MET A 1 -67.13 50.02 -21.27
C MET A 1 -66.10 48.96 -21.62
N ARG A 2 -64.87 49.40 -21.84
CA ARG A 2 -63.72 48.47 -22.13
C ARG A 2 -62.91 48.28 -20.85
N LYS A 3 -62.83 47.04 -20.36
CA LYS A 3 -61.98 46.68 -19.24
C LYS A 3 -60.62 46.26 -19.75
N SER A 4 -59.58 47.02 -19.43
CA SER A 4 -58.17 46.68 -19.68
C SER A 4 -57.69 45.73 -18.58
N ILE A 5 -57.18 44.57 -19.00
CA ILE A 5 -56.52 43.59 -18.10
C ILE A 5 -55.02 43.78 -18.25
N TYR A 6 -54.34 44.22 -17.18
CA TYR A 6 -52.90 44.27 -17.10
C TYR A 6 -52.38 42.90 -16.62
N THR A 7 -51.70 42.20 -17.50
CA THR A 7 -50.99 40.95 -17.15
C THR A 7 -49.59 41.32 -16.65
N MET A 8 -49.38 41.10 -15.39
CA MET A 8 -48.08 41.30 -14.73
C MET A 8 -47.23 40.06 -14.92
N LEU A 9 -46.17 40.14 -15.78
CA LEU A 9 -45.17 39.09 -15.90
C LEU A 9 -44.22 39.14 -14.71
N LEU A 10 -44.31 38.15 -13.83
CA LEU A 10 -43.28 37.89 -12.80
C LEU A 10 -42.14 37.13 -13.46
N ILE A 11 -41.01 37.81 -13.68
CA ILE A 11 -39.75 37.17 -14.05
C ILE A 11 -39.10 36.62 -12.77
N SER A 12 -39.25 35.32 -12.53
CA SER A 12 -38.53 34.62 -11.48
C SER A 12 -37.08 34.38 -11.94
N SER A 13 -36.15 35.17 -11.42
CA SER A 13 -34.71 34.94 -11.60
C SER A 13 -34.32 33.72 -10.73
N MET A 14 -34.21 32.52 -11.37
CA MET A 14 -33.54 31.38 -10.75
C MET A 14 -32.04 31.68 -10.67
N VAL A 15 -31.59 32.01 -9.46
CA VAL A 15 -30.17 32.01 -9.13
C VAL A 15 -29.74 30.56 -9.09
N PHE A 16 -29.10 30.07 -10.17
CA PHE A 16 -28.36 28.83 -10.15
C PHE A 16 -27.16 29.03 -9.24
N CYS A 17 -27.27 28.62 -7.98
CA CYS A 17 -26.11 28.43 -7.13
C CYS A 17 -25.35 27.22 -7.68
N ALA A 18 -24.36 27.48 -8.57
CA ALA A 18 -23.41 26.47 -8.97
C ALA A 18 -22.61 26.07 -7.73
N CYS A 19 -23.00 24.98 -7.09
CA CYS A 19 -22.14 24.29 -6.15
C CYS A 19 -20.92 23.81 -6.96
N THR A 20 -19.88 24.61 -7.01
CA THR A 20 -18.57 24.13 -7.44
C THR A 20 -18.13 23.14 -6.37
N THR A 21 -18.31 21.86 -6.63
CA THR A 21 -17.66 20.80 -5.85
C THR A 21 -16.16 21.05 -5.95
N LYS A 22 -15.58 21.51 -4.84
CA LYS A 22 -14.14 21.74 -4.75
C LYS A 22 -13.48 20.39 -5.04
N GLN A 23 -12.64 20.31 -6.06
CA GLN A 23 -11.89 19.08 -6.32
C GLN A 23 -11.06 18.73 -5.07
N PRO A 24 -10.97 17.44 -4.72
CA PRO A 24 -10.13 17.01 -3.59
C PRO A 24 -8.69 17.47 -3.83
N ALA A 25 -8.00 17.82 -2.76
CA ALA A 25 -6.62 18.30 -2.79
C ALA A 25 -5.65 17.20 -3.25
N ARG A 26 -5.99 15.94 -2.96
CA ARG A 26 -5.31 14.73 -3.39
C ARG A 26 -6.32 13.77 -4.00
N THR A 27 -5.93 13.06 -5.03
CA THR A 27 -6.64 11.87 -5.48
C THR A 27 -5.71 10.67 -5.50
N ASP A 28 -6.21 9.53 -5.10
CA ASP A 28 -5.55 8.23 -5.18
C ASP A 28 -6.46 7.30 -5.98
N THR A 29 -6.00 6.91 -7.16
CA THR A 29 -6.78 6.09 -8.09
C THR A 29 -6.05 4.79 -8.37
N LEU A 30 -6.74 3.66 -8.20
CA LEU A 30 -6.18 2.37 -8.57
C LEU A 30 -6.15 2.22 -10.10
N LEU A 31 -4.97 2.02 -10.66
CA LEU A 31 -4.78 1.68 -12.07
C LEU A 31 -5.08 0.21 -12.28
N ARG A 32 -6.27 -0.12 -12.72
CA ARG A 32 -6.71 -1.51 -12.85
C ARG A 32 -6.55 -2.09 -14.24
N GLU A 33 -6.73 -1.28 -15.27
CA GLU A 33 -6.75 -1.74 -16.66
C GLU A 33 -5.38 -1.60 -17.30
N TRP A 34 -4.80 -2.73 -17.71
CA TRP A 34 -3.49 -2.81 -18.34
C TRP A 34 -3.51 -3.71 -19.56
N GLN A 35 -2.54 -3.53 -20.44
CA GLN A 35 -2.15 -4.51 -21.44
C GLN A 35 -0.93 -5.26 -20.93
N PHE A 36 -0.90 -6.56 -21.14
CA PHE A 36 0.16 -7.45 -20.69
C PHE A 36 0.65 -8.33 -21.82
N THR A 37 1.93 -8.68 -21.80
CA THR A 37 2.53 -9.67 -22.67
C THR A 37 3.76 -10.31 -22.03
N MET A 38 4.02 -11.59 -22.35
CA MET A 38 5.29 -12.26 -22.13
C MET A 38 6.09 -12.40 -23.43
N ASP A 39 5.55 -11.92 -24.54
CA ASP A 39 6.18 -11.98 -25.84
C ASP A 39 7.26 -10.87 -25.97
N THR A 40 8.50 -11.27 -26.14
CA THR A 40 9.67 -10.37 -26.29
C THR A 40 10.04 -10.11 -27.75
N THR A 41 9.20 -10.50 -28.71
CA THR A 41 9.43 -10.24 -30.14
C THR A 41 9.20 -8.77 -30.48
N GLU A 42 9.59 -8.35 -31.72
CA GLU A 42 9.37 -6.99 -32.21
C GLU A 42 7.88 -6.62 -32.35
N ASN A 43 6.98 -7.61 -32.51
CA ASN A 43 5.55 -7.42 -32.65
C ASN A 43 4.77 -8.24 -31.61
N PRO A 44 4.87 -7.90 -30.32
CA PRO A 44 4.30 -8.69 -29.24
C PRO A 44 2.76 -8.75 -29.33
N GLN A 45 2.22 -9.90 -28.96
CA GLN A 45 0.78 -10.06 -28.79
C GLN A 45 0.38 -9.60 -27.38
N TRP A 46 -0.53 -8.65 -27.33
CA TRP A 46 -1.00 -8.04 -26.08
C TRP A 46 -2.35 -8.58 -25.68
N GLU A 47 -2.53 -8.84 -24.39
CA GLU A 47 -3.83 -9.13 -23.79
C GLU A 47 -4.23 -8.03 -22.80
N ASN A 48 -5.54 -7.79 -22.67
CA ASN A 48 -6.05 -6.87 -21.65
C ASN A 48 -6.17 -7.64 -20.33
N VAL A 49 -5.59 -7.08 -19.29
CA VAL A 49 -5.63 -7.67 -17.95
C VAL A 49 -6.10 -6.63 -16.93
N THR A 50 -6.71 -7.14 -15.86
CA THR A 50 -7.07 -6.31 -14.70
C THR A 50 -6.14 -6.65 -13.56
N ILE A 51 -5.48 -5.66 -12.96
CA ILE A 51 -4.63 -5.88 -11.79
C ILE A 51 -5.41 -5.72 -10.49
N PRO A 52 -5.03 -6.47 -9.43
CA PRO A 52 -3.88 -7.39 -9.29
C PRO A 52 -3.93 -8.56 -10.26
N HIS A 53 -2.79 -8.86 -10.89
CA HIS A 53 -2.64 -9.89 -11.90
C HIS A 53 -1.40 -10.76 -11.61
N ASP A 54 -1.59 -12.08 -11.61
CA ASP A 54 -0.54 -13.07 -11.49
C ASP A 54 -0.57 -13.94 -12.76
N TRP A 55 0.41 -13.76 -13.64
CA TRP A 55 0.40 -14.45 -14.94
C TRP A 55 0.54 -15.97 -14.81
N ALA A 56 1.17 -16.44 -13.73
CA ALA A 56 1.45 -17.86 -13.56
C ALA A 56 0.18 -18.71 -13.38
N ILE A 57 -0.87 -18.16 -12.75
CA ILE A 57 -2.12 -18.91 -12.48
C ILE A 57 -2.92 -19.23 -13.75
N SER A 58 -2.68 -18.51 -14.84
CA SER A 58 -3.29 -18.80 -16.15
C SER A 58 -2.55 -19.87 -16.93
N GLY A 59 -1.36 -20.28 -16.48
CA GLY A 59 -0.53 -21.27 -17.13
C GLY A 59 -0.86 -22.69 -16.71
N SER A 60 -0.33 -23.66 -17.48
CA SER A 60 -0.48 -25.08 -17.18
C SER A 60 0.46 -25.51 -16.06
N PHE A 61 -0.04 -26.36 -15.17
CA PHE A 61 0.81 -27.03 -14.19
C PHE A 61 1.71 -28.04 -14.90
N ASP A 62 3.03 -27.85 -14.76
CA ASP A 62 4.02 -28.78 -15.23
C ASP A 62 5.18 -28.85 -14.24
N ARG A 63 5.65 -30.07 -13.94
CA ARG A 63 6.78 -30.26 -13.06
C ARG A 63 8.04 -29.54 -13.58
N ALA A 64 8.21 -29.43 -14.88
CA ALA A 64 9.34 -28.75 -15.52
C ALA A 64 9.34 -27.23 -15.25
N ASN A 65 8.17 -26.62 -15.01
CA ASN A 65 8.06 -25.19 -14.68
C ASN A 65 8.72 -24.83 -13.35
N ASP A 66 8.84 -25.80 -12.44
CA ASP A 66 9.35 -25.58 -11.07
C ASP A 66 10.63 -26.38 -10.80
N LEU A 67 11.23 -26.97 -11.81
CA LEU A 67 12.46 -27.74 -11.67
C LEU A 67 13.67 -26.82 -11.55
N GLN A 68 14.28 -26.80 -10.37
CA GLN A 68 15.40 -25.94 -10.04
C GLN A 68 16.54 -26.72 -9.42
N GLU A 69 17.79 -26.42 -9.85
CA GLU A 69 19.00 -26.99 -9.27
C GLU A 69 19.45 -26.11 -8.10
N VAL A 70 19.48 -26.66 -6.90
CA VAL A 70 19.75 -25.90 -5.67
C VAL A 70 20.63 -26.71 -4.70
N ILE A 71 21.38 -25.95 -3.89
CA ILE A 71 22.08 -26.44 -2.69
C ILE A 71 21.45 -25.74 -1.48
N VAL A 72 20.93 -26.51 -0.52
CA VAL A 72 20.46 -25.97 0.73
C VAL A 72 21.48 -26.30 1.83
N VAL A 73 22.47 -25.44 1.97
CA VAL A 73 23.60 -25.62 2.92
C VAL A 73 23.08 -25.78 4.37
N GLN A 74 22.02 -25.15 4.74
CA GLN A 74 21.36 -25.27 6.07
C GLN A 74 20.88 -26.71 6.34
N ASN A 75 20.60 -27.50 5.30
CA ASN A 75 20.21 -28.89 5.41
C ASN A 75 21.43 -29.82 5.38
N GLY A 76 22.65 -29.28 5.37
CA GLY A 76 23.89 -30.04 5.25
C GLY A 76 24.18 -30.53 3.83
N GLU A 77 23.55 -29.94 2.82
CA GLU A 77 23.79 -30.27 1.41
C GLU A 77 25.11 -29.63 0.96
N SER A 78 25.95 -30.40 0.29
CA SER A 78 27.25 -29.96 -0.30
C SER A 78 27.25 -29.99 -1.82
N GLU A 79 26.29 -30.71 -2.42
CA GLU A 79 26.16 -30.88 -3.85
C GLU A 79 24.78 -30.39 -4.31
N PRO A 80 24.67 -29.77 -5.50
CA PRO A 80 23.40 -29.35 -6.04
C PRO A 80 22.51 -30.54 -6.37
N SER A 81 21.21 -30.35 -6.14
CA SER A 81 20.19 -31.33 -6.50
C SER A 81 18.95 -30.66 -7.07
N TRP A 82 18.36 -31.34 -8.06
CA TRP A 82 17.12 -30.86 -8.64
C TRP A 82 15.96 -31.01 -7.66
N LYS A 83 15.33 -29.90 -7.34
CA LYS A 83 14.17 -29.84 -6.45
C LYS A 83 12.94 -29.32 -7.19
N THR A 84 11.79 -29.87 -6.87
CA THR A 84 10.51 -29.55 -7.52
C THR A 84 9.41 -29.36 -6.48
N GLY A 85 8.26 -28.83 -6.93
CA GLY A 85 7.09 -28.66 -6.09
C GLY A 85 7.20 -27.56 -5.03
N ARG A 86 8.23 -26.72 -5.12
CA ARG A 86 8.44 -25.61 -4.19
C ARG A 86 7.53 -24.43 -4.50
N SER A 87 7.25 -24.23 -5.78
CA SER A 87 6.44 -23.13 -6.30
C SER A 87 5.15 -23.60 -6.99
N GLY A 88 4.76 -24.85 -6.78
CA GLY A 88 3.49 -25.40 -7.25
C GLY A 88 3.45 -25.85 -8.71
N GLY A 89 4.57 -25.84 -9.44
CA GLY A 89 4.62 -26.26 -10.85
C GLY A 89 3.95 -25.28 -11.82
N LEU A 90 3.66 -24.07 -11.40
CA LEU A 90 3.16 -23.00 -12.25
C LEU A 90 4.29 -22.27 -12.99
N PRO A 91 4.05 -21.72 -14.21
CA PRO A 91 5.08 -21.04 -15.00
C PRO A 91 5.32 -19.60 -14.49
N TRP A 92 5.85 -19.48 -13.27
CA TRP A 92 6.08 -18.20 -12.61
C TRP A 92 7.36 -17.48 -13.06
N MET A 93 8.34 -18.23 -13.59
CA MET A 93 9.61 -17.69 -14.10
C MET A 93 9.43 -17.07 -15.48
N GLY A 94 10.20 -16.03 -15.77
CA GLY A 94 10.21 -15.37 -17.07
C GLY A 94 10.08 -13.85 -16.96
N LYS A 95 9.87 -13.23 -18.12
CA LYS A 95 9.73 -11.78 -18.28
C LYS A 95 8.30 -11.42 -18.64
N GLY A 96 7.77 -10.40 -17.97
CA GLY A 96 6.45 -9.83 -18.25
C GLY A 96 6.56 -8.34 -18.53
N HIS A 97 5.74 -7.84 -19.46
CA HIS A 97 5.64 -6.43 -19.78
C HIS A 97 4.20 -5.98 -19.65
N TYR A 98 3.97 -4.98 -18.81
CA TYR A 98 2.69 -4.30 -18.62
C TYR A 98 2.76 -2.90 -19.20
N ARG A 99 1.68 -2.43 -19.84
CA ARG A 99 1.57 -1.04 -20.26
C ARG A 99 0.17 -0.50 -20.04
N THR A 100 0.10 0.80 -19.73
CA THR A 100 -1.16 1.55 -19.64
C THR A 100 -0.93 3.01 -20.02
N ARG A 101 -2.02 3.76 -20.23
CA ARG A 101 -1.98 5.20 -20.49
C ARG A 101 -2.89 5.93 -19.54
N VAL A 102 -2.38 7.01 -18.93
CA VAL A 102 -3.09 7.77 -17.91
C VAL A 102 -3.12 9.25 -18.28
N ALA A 103 -4.29 9.87 -18.07
CA ALA A 103 -4.44 11.32 -18.28
C ALA A 103 -3.73 12.10 -17.17
N VAL A 104 -3.12 13.23 -17.54
CA VAL A 104 -2.37 14.11 -16.63
C VAL A 104 -2.73 15.58 -16.84
N LYS A 105 -2.50 16.40 -15.80
CA LYS A 105 -2.59 17.87 -15.83
C LYS A 105 -1.19 18.44 -15.57
N LYS A 106 -0.82 19.51 -16.28
CA LYS A 106 0.53 20.09 -16.22
C LYS A 106 0.85 20.81 -14.90
N ASP A 107 -0.17 21.19 -14.14
CA ASP A 107 -0.06 21.91 -12.87
C ASP A 107 -0.11 21.00 -11.64
N LYS A 108 -0.11 19.68 -11.86
CA LYS A 108 -0.14 18.67 -10.79
C LYS A 108 1.16 17.89 -10.72
N PHE A 109 1.37 17.28 -9.56
CA PHE A 109 2.44 16.32 -9.30
C PHE A 109 1.86 14.92 -9.20
N TYR A 110 2.57 13.94 -9.74
CA TYR A 110 2.10 12.55 -9.81
C TYR A 110 3.12 11.60 -9.21
N THR A 111 2.61 10.69 -8.39
CA THR A 111 3.37 9.56 -7.85
C THR A 111 2.70 8.26 -8.26
N LEU A 112 3.48 7.35 -8.83
CA LEU A 112 3.07 6.00 -9.14
C LEU A 112 3.52 5.11 -8.00
N VAL A 113 2.58 4.52 -7.23
CA VAL A 113 2.90 3.70 -6.06
C VAL A 113 2.50 2.26 -6.33
N PHE A 114 3.44 1.35 -6.17
CA PHE A 114 3.25 -0.09 -6.30
C PHE A 114 3.24 -0.71 -4.90
N ASP A 115 2.19 -1.41 -4.51
CA ASP A 115 2.15 -2.17 -3.24
C ASP A 115 3.06 -3.40 -3.28
N GLY A 116 3.55 -3.74 -4.45
CA GLY A 116 4.47 -4.81 -4.74
C GLY A 116 4.36 -5.28 -6.18
N ALA A 117 5.47 -5.64 -6.80
CA ALA A 117 5.54 -6.16 -8.17
C ALA A 117 6.59 -7.26 -8.25
N MET A 118 6.23 -8.44 -8.72
CA MET A 118 7.07 -9.63 -8.68
C MET A 118 7.65 -9.91 -10.05
N SER A 119 8.95 -9.67 -10.20
CA SER A 119 9.96 -8.98 -9.39
C SER A 119 10.90 -8.20 -10.33
N HIS A 120 11.98 -7.58 -9.83
CA HIS A 120 12.90 -6.79 -10.66
C HIS A 120 12.10 -5.81 -11.54
N ALA A 121 11.27 -4.98 -10.90
CA ALA A 121 10.41 -4.04 -11.59
C ALA A 121 11.21 -2.87 -12.15
N ASP A 122 11.12 -2.68 -13.45
CA ASP A 122 11.74 -1.60 -14.21
C ASP A 122 10.63 -0.76 -14.81
N VAL A 123 10.44 0.48 -14.31
CA VAL A 123 9.27 1.30 -14.60
C VAL A 123 9.66 2.51 -15.44
N TYR A 124 8.99 2.68 -16.57
CA TYR A 124 9.21 3.78 -17.51
C TYR A 124 7.95 4.62 -17.66
N VAL A 125 8.13 5.92 -17.84
CA VAL A 125 7.07 6.86 -18.20
C VAL A 125 7.52 7.63 -19.45
N ASN A 126 6.73 7.53 -20.53
CA ASN A 126 7.07 8.09 -21.85
C ASN A 126 8.48 7.68 -22.35
N GLY A 127 8.91 6.47 -22.00
CA GLY A 127 10.21 5.90 -22.40
C GLY A 127 11.39 6.27 -21.51
N GLU A 128 11.19 7.08 -20.46
CA GLU A 128 12.21 7.42 -19.47
C GLU A 128 12.03 6.60 -18.19
N GLU A 129 13.11 6.00 -17.67
CA GLU A 129 13.09 5.23 -16.43
C GLU A 129 12.79 6.15 -15.24
N VAL A 130 11.78 5.78 -14.44
CA VAL A 130 11.40 6.54 -13.25
C VAL A 130 11.74 5.82 -11.94
N VAL A 131 11.77 4.50 -11.95
CA VAL A 131 12.21 3.69 -10.80
C VAL A 131 12.56 2.27 -11.24
N TYR A 132 13.63 1.72 -10.65
CA TYR A 132 13.94 0.29 -10.63
C TYR A 132 13.82 -0.25 -9.21
N TRP A 133 13.09 -1.36 -9.04
CA TRP A 133 12.90 -2.00 -7.74
C TRP A 133 13.02 -3.52 -7.82
N PRO A 134 14.07 -4.12 -7.24
CA PRO A 134 14.33 -5.56 -7.44
C PRO A 134 13.45 -6.47 -6.57
N TYR A 135 13.06 -6.02 -5.35
CA TYR A 135 12.38 -6.86 -4.36
C TYR A 135 10.87 -6.82 -4.51
N GLY A 136 10.26 -7.96 -4.79
CA GLY A 136 8.85 -8.04 -5.17
C GLY A 136 7.82 -7.76 -4.09
N TYR A 137 8.21 -7.78 -2.80
CA TYR A 137 7.27 -7.77 -1.67
C TYR A 137 7.09 -6.43 -0.99
N ASN A 138 7.95 -5.45 -1.25
CA ASN A 138 7.85 -4.12 -0.65
C ASN A 138 7.03 -3.18 -1.52
N THR A 139 6.36 -2.22 -0.86
CA THR A 139 5.85 -1.04 -1.53
C THR A 139 7.00 -0.16 -1.98
N PHE A 140 6.91 0.36 -3.20
CA PHE A 140 7.85 1.34 -3.77
C PHE A 140 7.10 2.34 -4.62
N ASP A 141 7.74 3.48 -4.91
CA ASP A 141 7.14 4.53 -5.73
C ASP A 141 8.10 5.10 -6.77
N GLY A 142 7.52 5.70 -7.81
CA GLY A 142 8.22 6.44 -8.85
C GLY A 142 7.53 7.80 -9.06
N TYR A 143 8.34 8.87 -9.11
CA TYR A 143 7.85 10.22 -9.30
C TYR A 143 7.80 10.59 -10.78
N ILE A 144 6.66 11.14 -11.21
CA ILE A 144 6.50 11.65 -12.56
C ILE A 144 6.91 13.13 -12.58
N LEU A 145 8.14 13.36 -12.95
CA LEU A 145 8.69 14.72 -12.97
C LEU A 145 8.01 15.57 -14.07
N PRO A 146 7.82 16.88 -13.86
CA PRO A 146 7.09 17.75 -14.80
C PRO A 146 7.60 17.72 -16.24
N GLN A 147 8.90 17.50 -16.45
CA GLN A 147 9.48 17.38 -17.80
C GLN A 147 9.02 16.15 -18.60
N LEU A 148 8.51 15.11 -17.92
CA LEU A 148 7.95 13.92 -18.54
C LEU A 148 6.52 14.16 -19.04
N ILE A 149 5.84 15.22 -18.58
CA ILE A 149 4.47 15.56 -18.95
C ILE A 149 4.49 16.45 -20.20
N THR A 150 4.66 15.83 -21.36
CA THR A 150 4.73 16.53 -22.64
C THR A 150 3.37 16.74 -23.31
N SER A 151 2.34 15.97 -22.89
CA SER A 151 0.98 16.02 -23.41
C SER A 151 -0.05 15.99 -22.27
N ASP A 152 -1.31 15.71 -22.55
CA ASP A 152 -2.42 15.53 -21.62
C ASP A 152 -2.53 14.08 -21.08
N SER A 153 -1.60 13.22 -21.49
CA SER A 153 -1.50 11.85 -21.01
C SER A 153 -0.05 11.38 -21.02
N VAL A 154 0.25 10.34 -20.25
CA VAL A 154 1.54 9.64 -20.21
C VAL A 154 1.34 8.16 -20.48
N ASP A 155 2.30 7.55 -21.16
CA ASP A 155 2.42 6.11 -21.30
C ASP A 155 3.27 5.57 -20.16
N ILE A 156 2.81 4.49 -19.52
CA ILE A 156 3.50 3.81 -18.44
C ILE A 156 3.82 2.39 -18.90
N ASP A 157 5.08 2.01 -18.83
CA ASP A 157 5.57 0.67 -19.12
C ASP A 157 6.25 0.10 -17.87
N VAL A 158 5.91 -1.15 -17.53
CA VAL A 158 6.51 -1.88 -16.39
C VAL A 158 7.03 -3.21 -16.89
N PHE A 159 8.33 -3.41 -16.78
CA PHE A 159 8.98 -4.66 -17.09
C PHE A 159 9.30 -5.40 -15.80
N LEU A 160 9.01 -6.70 -15.78
CA LEU A 160 9.23 -7.56 -14.62
C LEU A 160 10.05 -8.78 -15.05
N GLU A 161 10.90 -9.27 -14.16
CA GLU A 161 11.67 -10.49 -14.39
C GLU A 161 11.70 -11.38 -13.15
N ASN A 162 11.13 -12.59 -13.27
CA ASN A 162 11.28 -13.64 -12.28
C ASN A 162 12.37 -14.62 -12.74
N LYS A 163 13.40 -14.78 -11.90
CA LYS A 163 14.56 -15.64 -12.19
C LYS A 163 14.40 -17.03 -11.58
N PRO A 164 14.97 -18.08 -12.18
CA PRO A 164 15.08 -19.37 -11.52
C PRO A 164 15.84 -19.22 -10.19
N GLN A 165 15.57 -20.11 -9.22
CA GLN A 165 16.21 -20.13 -7.91
C GLN A 165 16.04 -18.86 -7.06
N GLN A 166 15.03 -18.05 -7.37
CA GLN A 166 14.71 -16.81 -6.65
C GLN A 166 13.80 -17.05 -5.43
N SER A 167 13.09 -18.18 -5.35
CA SER A 167 12.16 -18.47 -4.28
C SER A 167 12.13 -19.96 -3.93
N ARG A 168 11.74 -20.25 -2.67
CA ARG A 168 11.55 -21.61 -2.14
C ARG A 168 10.07 -21.93 -1.86
N TRP A 169 9.17 -21.04 -2.21
CA TRP A 169 7.71 -21.17 -2.20
C TRP A 169 7.17 -20.56 -3.49
N TYR A 170 5.88 -20.63 -3.70
CA TYR A 170 5.23 -19.95 -4.81
C TYR A 170 5.29 -18.42 -4.62
N PRO A 171 6.06 -17.68 -5.42
CA PRO A 171 6.24 -16.24 -5.23
C PRO A 171 5.14 -15.40 -5.88
N GLY A 172 4.39 -15.99 -6.83
CA GLY A 172 3.59 -15.26 -7.78
C GLY A 172 4.41 -14.61 -8.88
N ALA A 173 3.74 -13.90 -9.76
CA ALA A 173 4.36 -13.24 -10.90
C ALA A 173 3.50 -12.08 -11.39
N GLY A 174 4.11 -10.92 -11.66
CA GLY A 174 3.40 -9.80 -12.24
C GLY A 174 3.08 -8.66 -11.28
N LEU A 175 2.17 -7.80 -11.71
CA LEU A 175 1.57 -6.74 -10.88
C LEU A 175 0.51 -7.38 -9.97
N TYR A 176 0.97 -8.16 -9.01
CA TYR A 176 0.16 -9.02 -8.17
C TYR A 176 -0.47 -8.30 -6.97
N ARG A 177 -0.08 -7.03 -6.73
CA ARG A 177 -0.68 -6.11 -5.76
C ARG A 177 -1.18 -4.85 -6.48
N ASN A 178 -1.85 -3.95 -5.75
CA ASN A 178 -2.37 -2.74 -6.33
C ASN A 178 -1.28 -1.80 -6.87
N VAL A 179 -1.64 -1.03 -7.88
CA VAL A 179 -0.87 0.09 -8.38
C VAL A 179 -1.73 1.34 -8.25
N HIS A 180 -1.20 2.35 -7.56
CA HIS A 180 -1.88 3.59 -7.26
C HIS A 180 -1.34 4.72 -8.14
N TRP A 181 -2.22 5.53 -8.68
CA TRP A 181 -1.94 6.79 -9.34
C TRP A 181 -2.35 7.92 -8.41
N VAL A 182 -1.36 8.56 -7.79
CA VAL A 182 -1.58 9.61 -6.81
C VAL A 182 -1.35 10.97 -7.48
N GLU A 183 -2.42 11.78 -7.59
CA GLU A 183 -2.35 13.17 -8.07
C GLU A 183 -2.39 14.11 -6.87
N THR A 184 -1.43 15.04 -6.80
CA THR A 184 -1.33 16.07 -5.75
C THR A 184 -0.99 17.44 -6.33
N ASP A 185 -1.02 18.47 -5.48
CA ASP A 185 -0.30 19.70 -5.75
C ASP A 185 1.23 19.44 -5.58
N PRO A 186 2.11 20.29 -6.15
CA PRO A 186 3.55 20.14 -5.95
C PRO A 186 3.98 20.09 -4.48
N ILE A 187 3.33 20.87 -3.60
CA ILE A 187 3.53 20.78 -2.15
C ILE A 187 2.59 19.71 -1.61
N HIS A 188 3.14 18.61 -1.12
CA HIS A 188 2.38 17.44 -0.69
C HIS A 188 3.08 16.61 0.39
N ILE A 189 2.35 15.66 0.95
CA ILE A 189 2.88 14.62 1.85
C ILE A 189 3.27 13.43 0.96
N PRO A 190 4.53 12.97 0.98
CA PRO A 190 4.96 11.82 0.17
C PRO A 190 4.37 10.50 0.68
N THR A 191 4.58 9.43 -0.08
CA THR A 191 4.27 8.06 0.35
C THR A 191 4.94 7.79 1.70
N PHE A 192 4.17 7.27 2.68
CA PHE A 192 4.60 7.04 4.07
C PHE A 192 5.11 8.30 4.82
N GLY A 193 4.82 9.50 4.34
CA GLY A 193 5.29 10.76 4.92
C GLY A 193 4.67 11.13 6.28
N VAL A 194 3.82 10.29 6.89
CA VAL A 194 3.26 10.51 8.23
C VAL A 194 3.65 9.38 9.18
N LEU A 195 4.43 9.69 10.18
CA LEU A 195 4.83 8.76 11.24
C LEU A 195 4.06 9.04 12.52
N ILE A 196 3.33 8.05 13.00
CA ILE A 196 2.50 8.13 14.22
C ILE A 196 3.05 7.16 15.26
N ARG A 197 3.22 7.63 16.50
CA ARG A 197 3.64 6.80 17.63
C ARG A 197 2.81 7.11 18.86
N THR A 198 2.70 6.13 19.77
CA THR A 198 2.00 6.25 21.07
C THR A 198 2.96 5.91 22.22
N PRO A 199 3.94 6.81 22.52
CA PRO A 199 5.06 6.50 23.43
C PRO A 199 4.66 6.36 24.90
N LYS A 200 3.56 7.00 25.32
CA LYS A 200 3.08 6.93 26.70
C LYS A 200 1.59 6.65 26.72
N ILE A 201 1.19 5.64 27.46
CA ILE A 201 -0.21 5.20 27.56
C ILE A 201 -0.51 4.91 29.02
N SER A 202 -1.65 5.43 29.49
CA SER A 202 -2.28 5.09 30.77
C SER A 202 -3.79 4.86 30.55
N LYS A 203 -4.52 4.60 31.62
CA LYS A 203 -5.99 4.53 31.55
C LYS A 203 -6.62 5.90 31.29
N GLU A 204 -5.97 6.96 31.77
CA GLU A 204 -6.47 8.33 31.74
C GLU A 204 -6.11 9.05 30.45
N PHE A 205 -4.95 8.74 29.86
CA PHE A 205 -4.49 9.38 28.64
C PHE A 205 -3.53 8.51 27.81
N ALA A 206 -3.45 8.82 26.51
CA ALA A 206 -2.40 8.39 25.62
C ALA A 206 -1.76 9.59 24.94
N GLN A 207 -0.43 9.62 24.94
CA GLN A 207 0.34 10.59 24.18
C GLN A 207 0.47 10.07 22.74
N VAL A 208 0.07 10.87 21.77
CA VAL A 208 0.24 10.59 20.34
C VAL A 208 1.26 11.59 19.79
N THR A 209 2.35 11.08 19.23
CA THR A 209 3.33 11.89 18.52
C THR A 209 3.15 11.71 17.03
N VAL A 210 3.26 12.80 16.27
CA VAL A 210 3.19 12.81 14.81
C VAL A 210 4.43 13.50 14.27
N ALA A 211 5.02 12.90 13.22
CA ALA A 211 6.03 13.55 12.40
C ALA A 211 5.57 13.46 10.93
N VAL A 212 5.55 14.60 10.24
CA VAL A 212 5.04 14.75 8.87
C VAL A 212 6.17 15.25 7.98
N GLU A 213 6.48 14.46 6.96
CA GLU A 213 7.33 14.91 5.87
C GLU A 213 6.48 15.68 4.86
N VAL A 214 7.00 16.80 4.36
CA VAL A 214 6.39 17.60 3.30
C VAL A 214 7.41 17.81 2.20
N GLN A 215 6.99 17.65 0.95
CA GLN A 215 7.84 17.85 -0.22
C GLN A 215 7.25 18.90 -1.16
N ASN A 216 8.12 19.54 -1.96
CA ASN A 216 7.75 20.29 -3.16
C ASN A 216 8.33 19.55 -4.37
N GLY A 217 7.49 18.88 -5.11
CA GLY A 217 7.95 17.85 -6.05
C GLY A 217 8.68 16.76 -5.29
N VAL A 218 9.94 16.52 -5.60
CA VAL A 218 10.79 15.50 -4.92
C VAL A 218 11.66 16.09 -3.79
N GLU A 219 11.63 17.41 -3.59
CA GLU A 219 12.50 18.08 -2.64
C GLU A 219 11.83 18.21 -1.26
N PRO A 220 12.44 17.70 -0.18
CA PRO A 220 11.91 17.87 1.16
C PRO A 220 11.85 19.35 1.58
N ILE A 221 10.76 19.73 2.22
CA ILE A 221 10.61 21.09 2.78
C ILE A 221 10.75 21.03 4.31
N GLY A 222 11.71 21.80 4.82
CA GLY A 222 11.96 21.88 6.25
C GLY A 222 10.83 22.54 7.05
N THR A 223 10.80 22.27 8.36
CA THR A 223 9.78 22.72 9.32
C THR A 223 9.66 24.24 9.48
N GLN A 224 10.64 25.00 8.99
CA GLN A 224 10.69 26.48 9.13
C GLN A 224 10.01 27.23 7.98
N ASN A 225 9.43 26.53 7.01
CA ASN A 225 8.71 27.17 5.92
C ASN A 225 7.39 27.77 6.45
N THR A 226 7.15 29.07 6.16
CA THR A 226 5.95 29.78 6.59
C THR A 226 4.87 29.92 5.52
N GLU A 227 5.11 29.40 4.32
CA GLU A 227 4.15 29.50 3.20
C GLU A 227 2.97 28.55 3.38
N TYR A 228 3.12 27.52 4.20
CA TYR A 228 2.07 26.54 4.49
C TYR A 228 2.03 26.18 5.98
N ARG A 229 0.89 25.65 6.41
CA ARG A 229 0.65 25.14 7.76
C ARG A 229 0.26 23.69 7.69
N VAL A 230 0.83 22.86 8.56
CA VAL A 230 0.44 21.43 8.72
C VAL A 230 -0.40 21.29 9.99
N GLN A 231 -1.45 20.51 9.92
CA GLN A 231 -2.29 20.16 11.06
C GLN A 231 -2.70 18.70 10.97
N THR A 232 -2.59 17.97 12.08
CA THR A 232 -3.07 16.60 12.22
C THR A 232 -4.17 16.53 13.27
N ASP A 233 -5.36 16.13 12.85
CA ASP A 233 -6.49 15.84 13.75
C ASP A 233 -6.52 14.34 14.03
N ILE A 234 -6.58 13.97 15.31
CA ILE A 234 -6.79 12.60 15.74
C ILE A 234 -8.29 12.39 15.96
N LEU A 235 -8.87 11.46 15.20
CA LEU A 235 -10.29 11.17 15.24
C LEU A 235 -10.56 9.78 15.84
N TYR A 236 -11.61 9.68 16.65
CA TYR A 236 -12.19 8.42 17.09
C TYR A 236 -13.68 8.41 16.80
N LYS A 237 -14.14 7.41 16.02
CA LYS A 237 -15.54 7.31 15.57
C LYS A 237 -16.07 8.63 14.96
N GLY A 238 -15.26 9.27 14.12
CA GLY A 238 -15.58 10.49 13.41
C GLY A 238 -15.50 11.79 14.24
N LYS A 239 -15.15 11.72 15.52
CA LYS A 239 -14.99 12.90 16.39
C LYS A 239 -13.53 13.22 16.60
N VAL A 240 -13.13 14.48 16.47
CA VAL A 240 -11.79 14.95 16.81
C VAL A 240 -11.60 14.84 18.32
N VAL A 241 -10.58 14.11 18.75
CA VAL A 241 -10.22 13.87 20.16
C VAL A 241 -8.89 14.54 20.55
N ALA A 242 -8.07 14.90 19.56
CA ALA A 242 -6.88 15.73 19.73
C ALA A 242 -6.55 16.41 18.40
N SER A 243 -5.85 17.56 18.44
CA SER A 243 -5.30 18.24 17.27
C SER A 243 -3.84 18.60 17.53
N ILE A 244 -3.00 18.45 16.51
CA ILE A 244 -1.55 18.66 16.56
C ILE A 244 -1.20 19.63 15.44
N GLU A 245 -0.55 20.72 15.78
CA GLU A 245 -0.09 21.72 14.81
C GLU A 245 1.40 21.52 14.48
N GLY A 246 1.76 21.76 13.22
CA GLY A 246 3.13 21.65 12.72
C GLY A 246 3.44 20.30 12.11
N GLN A 247 4.64 20.20 11.50
CA GLN A 247 5.17 18.96 10.93
C GLN A 247 5.56 17.95 12.03
N GLU A 248 5.93 18.43 13.21
CA GLU A 248 6.22 17.62 14.37
C GLU A 248 5.41 18.11 15.56
N GLY A 249 4.82 17.19 16.31
CA GLY A 249 4.06 17.59 17.48
C GLY A 249 3.55 16.42 18.30
N VAL A 250 2.91 16.79 19.41
CA VAL A 250 2.40 15.86 20.41
C VAL A 250 0.98 16.27 20.77
N GLY A 251 0.07 15.29 20.70
CA GLY A 251 -1.31 15.41 21.19
C GLY A 251 -1.58 14.46 22.34
N GLU A 252 -2.61 14.76 23.11
CA GLU A 252 -3.09 13.91 24.20
C GLU A 252 -4.52 13.45 23.94
N VAL A 253 -4.72 12.14 23.89
CA VAL A 253 -6.04 11.51 23.81
C VAL A 253 -6.46 11.10 25.21
N LYS A 254 -7.53 11.70 25.74
CA LYS A 254 -8.10 11.41 27.08
C LYS A 254 -8.93 10.13 27.04
N ASN A 255 -8.79 9.29 28.07
CA ASN A 255 -9.50 8.02 28.23
C ASN A 255 -9.44 7.16 26.95
N PRO A 256 -8.24 6.78 26.48
CA PRO A 256 -8.07 6.14 25.19
C PRO A 256 -8.70 4.75 25.16
N HIS A 257 -9.28 4.40 24.02
CA HIS A 257 -9.69 3.04 23.69
C HIS A 257 -8.50 2.29 23.12
N LEU A 258 -7.93 1.37 23.89
CA LEU A 258 -6.75 0.63 23.49
C LEU A 258 -7.10 -0.44 22.45
N TRP A 259 -6.21 -0.63 21.49
CA TRP A 259 -6.31 -1.73 20.54
C TRP A 259 -5.85 -3.04 21.17
N SER A 260 -6.64 -4.09 21.00
CA SER A 260 -6.26 -5.48 21.29
C SER A 260 -6.98 -6.43 20.31
N PRO A 261 -6.58 -7.70 20.20
CA PRO A 261 -7.30 -8.69 19.40
C PRO A 261 -8.78 -8.82 19.75
N GLU A 262 -9.13 -8.63 21.01
CA GLU A 262 -10.50 -8.72 21.52
C GLU A 262 -11.29 -7.42 21.27
N THR A 263 -10.60 -6.28 21.24
CA THR A 263 -11.19 -4.94 21.05
C THR A 263 -10.33 -4.11 20.10
N PRO A 264 -10.41 -4.35 18.78
CA PRO A 264 -9.54 -3.70 17.81
C PRO A 264 -9.97 -2.24 17.53
N SER A 265 -9.80 -1.39 18.56
CA SER A 265 -10.15 0.02 18.47
C SER A 265 -9.15 0.79 17.62
N LEU A 266 -9.65 1.47 16.57
CA LEU A 266 -8.83 2.23 15.63
C LEU A 266 -9.17 3.71 15.68
N TYR A 267 -8.15 4.52 15.53
CA TYR A 267 -8.16 5.96 15.36
C TYR A 267 -7.77 6.31 13.93
N ILE A 268 -8.11 7.52 13.51
CA ILE A 268 -7.66 8.11 12.25
C ILE A 268 -6.85 9.36 12.58
N ALA A 269 -5.63 9.44 12.08
CA ALA A 269 -4.87 10.68 12.00
C ALA A 269 -5.12 11.29 10.63
N ARG A 270 -5.82 12.41 10.58
CA ARG A 270 -6.09 13.18 9.37
C ARG A 270 -5.14 14.36 9.32
N THR A 271 -4.13 14.23 8.47
CA THR A 271 -3.09 15.25 8.28
C THR A 271 -3.39 16.10 7.06
N ARG A 272 -3.35 17.43 7.23
CA ARG A 272 -3.64 18.41 6.18
C ARG A 272 -2.50 19.41 6.04
N ILE A 273 -2.23 19.76 4.80
CA ILE A 273 -1.41 20.91 4.46
C ILE A 273 -2.33 22.05 4.02
N TYR A 274 -2.14 23.23 4.61
CA TYR A 274 -2.89 24.43 4.28
C TYR A 274 -1.98 25.47 3.64
N LYS A 275 -2.46 26.10 2.55
CA LYS A 275 -1.92 27.35 2.03
C LYS A 275 -2.96 28.44 2.28
N GLY A 276 -2.66 29.34 3.25
CA GLY A 276 -3.68 30.22 3.81
C GLY A 276 -4.83 29.44 4.45
N GLN A 277 -6.03 29.56 3.92
CA GLN A 277 -7.23 28.84 4.38
C GLN A 277 -7.56 27.60 3.52
N GLN A 278 -6.82 27.39 2.44
CA GLN A 278 -7.07 26.30 1.51
C GLN A 278 -6.31 25.05 1.92
N VAL A 279 -7.00 23.91 2.00
CA VAL A 279 -6.35 22.59 2.06
C VAL A 279 -5.79 22.29 0.66
N ILE A 280 -4.48 22.07 0.59
CA ILE A 280 -3.75 21.73 -0.64
C ILE A 280 -3.33 20.26 -0.68
N ASP A 281 -3.29 19.58 0.49
CA ASP A 281 -3.12 18.13 0.58
C ASP A 281 -3.78 17.58 1.86
N GLU A 282 -4.29 16.35 1.80
CA GLU A 282 -4.87 15.63 2.94
C GLU A 282 -4.58 14.14 2.83
N VAL A 283 -4.09 13.54 3.92
CA VAL A 283 -3.92 12.09 4.05
C VAL A 283 -4.56 11.61 5.35
N GLU A 284 -5.10 10.39 5.32
CA GLU A 284 -5.63 9.70 6.49
C GLU A 284 -4.83 8.43 6.79
N ASN A 285 -4.36 8.32 8.03
CA ASN A 285 -3.66 7.13 8.50
C ASN A 285 -4.44 6.52 9.66
N ARG A 286 -4.79 5.23 9.54
CA ARG A 286 -5.39 4.47 10.64
C ARG A 286 -4.31 3.97 11.58
N PHE A 287 -4.58 3.98 12.87
CA PHE A 287 -3.68 3.43 13.89
C PHE A 287 -4.43 2.97 15.12
N GLY A 288 -3.85 2.03 15.85
CA GLY A 288 -4.31 1.60 17.16
C GLY A 288 -3.43 2.19 18.27
N ILE A 289 -4.05 2.63 19.36
CA ILE A 289 -3.32 3.01 20.58
C ILE A 289 -3.04 1.74 21.36
N ARG A 290 -1.77 1.33 21.47
CA ARG A 290 -1.36 0.15 22.23
C ARG A 290 0.07 0.29 22.75
N SER A 291 0.38 -0.41 23.83
CA SER A 291 1.75 -0.60 24.30
C SER A 291 2.19 -2.04 24.09
N ILE A 292 3.46 -2.20 23.71
CA ILE A 292 4.11 -3.50 23.52
C ILE A 292 5.39 -3.50 24.37
N SER A 293 5.61 -4.57 25.12
CA SER A 293 6.85 -4.78 25.84
C SER A 293 7.26 -6.25 25.81
N TYR A 294 8.57 -6.47 25.91
CA TYR A 294 9.20 -7.78 26.03
C TYR A 294 10.19 -7.74 27.18
N THR A 295 10.00 -8.61 28.15
CA THR A 295 10.93 -8.75 29.25
C THR A 295 11.22 -10.23 29.52
N PRO A 296 12.41 -10.57 30.08
CA PRO A 296 12.72 -11.94 30.45
C PRO A 296 11.71 -12.53 31.45
N GLU A 297 11.20 -11.70 32.35
CA GLU A 297 10.31 -12.14 33.46
C GLU A 297 8.87 -12.33 33.00
N ASN A 298 8.38 -11.45 32.08
CA ASN A 298 6.97 -11.42 31.72
C ASN A 298 6.72 -11.87 30.26
N GLY A 299 7.78 -12.05 29.48
CA GLY A 299 7.66 -12.33 28.06
C GLY A 299 7.01 -11.18 27.28
N PHE A 300 6.18 -11.52 26.28
CA PHE A 300 5.42 -10.54 25.51
C PHE A 300 4.24 -10.01 26.31
N GLN A 301 4.12 -8.69 26.35
CA GLN A 301 2.97 -8.00 26.94
C GLN A 301 2.34 -7.04 25.94
N LEU A 302 1.03 -7.09 25.81
CA LEU A 302 0.21 -6.12 25.11
C LEU A 302 -0.64 -5.35 26.13
N ASN A 303 -0.51 -4.03 26.16
CA ASN A 303 -1.19 -3.16 27.13
C ASN A 303 -0.95 -3.57 28.60
N GLY A 304 0.27 -4.02 28.90
CA GLY A 304 0.65 -4.49 30.23
C GLY A 304 0.14 -5.89 30.60
N VAL A 305 -0.55 -6.58 29.70
CA VAL A 305 -1.05 -7.95 29.94
C VAL A 305 -0.17 -8.95 29.21
N THR A 306 0.43 -9.88 29.99
CA THR A 306 1.23 -10.98 29.42
C THR A 306 0.32 -11.90 28.60
N ARG A 307 0.76 -12.24 27.38
CA ARG A 307 0.03 -13.16 26.51
C ARG A 307 0.96 -13.99 25.63
N LYS A 308 0.45 -15.11 25.14
CA LYS A 308 1.11 -15.94 24.13
C LYS A 308 0.45 -15.70 22.79
N PHE A 309 1.24 -15.76 21.73
CA PHE A 309 0.71 -15.78 20.38
C PHE A 309 0.07 -17.15 20.09
N LYS A 310 -1.16 -17.12 19.63
CA LYS A 310 -1.86 -18.28 19.08
C LYS A 310 -2.01 -18.03 17.59
N GLY A 311 -1.12 -18.58 16.80
CA GLY A 311 -1.08 -18.18 15.40
C GLY A 311 -0.48 -19.21 14.48
N VAL A 312 -0.44 -18.85 13.21
CA VAL A 312 0.06 -19.63 12.09
C VAL A 312 1.12 -18.86 11.32
N CYS A 313 1.91 -19.58 10.54
CA CYS A 313 2.79 -19.01 9.53
C CYS A 313 2.05 -19.08 8.19
N ASN A 314 1.85 -17.94 7.53
CA ASN A 314 1.22 -17.87 6.23
C ASN A 314 2.20 -17.37 5.19
N HIS A 315 2.24 -18.03 4.03
CA HIS A 315 2.72 -17.42 2.81
C HIS A 315 1.66 -16.46 2.27
N HIS A 316 2.03 -15.65 1.29
CA HIS A 316 1.20 -14.55 0.78
C HIS A 316 0.20 -14.97 -0.30
N ASP A 317 0.32 -16.18 -0.83
CA ASP A 317 -0.59 -16.69 -1.86
C ASP A 317 -2.00 -16.98 -1.32
N LEU A 318 -2.97 -16.92 -2.21
CA LEU A 318 -4.39 -17.07 -1.93
C LEU A 318 -5.00 -18.28 -2.65
N GLY A 319 -4.23 -19.39 -2.72
CA GLY A 319 -4.66 -20.64 -3.37
C GLY A 319 -4.97 -20.45 -4.85
N PRO A 320 -6.21 -20.68 -5.32
CA PRO A 320 -6.52 -20.58 -6.75
C PRO A 320 -6.40 -19.18 -7.36
N LEU A 321 -6.25 -18.15 -6.54
CA LEU A 321 -5.99 -16.78 -7.00
C LEU A 321 -4.48 -16.52 -7.21
N GLY A 322 -3.63 -17.51 -6.90
CA GLY A 322 -2.18 -17.30 -6.89
C GLY A 322 -1.79 -16.25 -5.87
N ALA A 323 -0.85 -15.39 -6.23
CA ALA A 323 -0.43 -14.26 -5.40
C ALA A 323 -1.27 -13.00 -5.62
N ALA A 324 -2.12 -12.94 -6.65
CA ALA A 324 -2.96 -11.79 -6.93
C ALA A 324 -3.82 -11.43 -5.72
N ILE A 325 -3.54 -10.25 -5.13
CA ILE A 325 -4.17 -9.84 -3.87
C ILE A 325 -5.67 -9.64 -4.02
N HIS A 326 -6.44 -10.14 -3.07
CA HIS A 326 -7.88 -9.98 -3.03
C HIS A 326 -8.37 -9.79 -1.59
N LYS A 327 -8.87 -8.61 -1.28
CA LYS A 327 -9.22 -8.22 0.10
C LYS A 327 -10.27 -9.14 0.74
N ASP A 328 -11.26 -9.60 -0.02
CA ASP A 328 -12.28 -10.51 0.53
C ASP A 328 -11.73 -11.92 0.78
N ALA A 329 -10.80 -12.40 -0.05
CA ALA A 329 -10.12 -13.68 0.20
C ALA A 329 -9.27 -13.62 1.46
N LEU A 330 -8.53 -12.52 1.67
CA LEU A 330 -7.80 -12.27 2.92
C LEU A 330 -8.74 -12.19 4.13
N ARG A 331 -9.86 -11.49 4.00
CA ARG A 331 -10.88 -11.40 5.08
C ARG A 331 -11.42 -12.77 5.43
N HIS A 332 -11.69 -13.60 4.43
CA HIS A 332 -12.14 -14.98 4.63
C HIS A 332 -11.08 -15.82 5.35
N GLN A 333 -9.82 -15.74 4.91
CA GLN A 333 -8.69 -16.43 5.55
C GLN A 333 -8.54 -16.02 7.02
N ILE A 334 -8.58 -14.71 7.32
CA ILE A 334 -8.49 -14.19 8.69
C ILE A 334 -9.69 -14.68 9.53
N THR A 335 -10.90 -14.70 8.95
CA THR A 335 -12.09 -15.19 9.65
C THR A 335 -11.92 -16.65 10.07
N MET A 336 -11.48 -17.52 9.16
CA MET A 336 -11.22 -18.93 9.47
C MET A 336 -10.16 -19.08 10.57
N LEU A 337 -9.09 -18.28 10.53
CA LEU A 337 -8.04 -18.31 11.56
C LEU A 337 -8.59 -17.88 12.93
N LYS A 338 -9.42 -16.85 12.97
CA LYS A 338 -10.08 -16.43 14.22
C LYS A 338 -11.03 -17.49 14.76
N ASP A 339 -11.80 -18.16 13.91
CA ASP A 339 -12.70 -19.26 14.28
C ASP A 339 -11.91 -20.45 14.85
N MET A 340 -10.68 -20.67 14.39
CA MET A 340 -9.73 -21.63 14.99
C MET A 340 -9.16 -21.19 16.33
N GLY A 341 -9.40 -19.94 16.76
CA GLY A 341 -8.86 -19.35 17.98
C GLY A 341 -7.49 -18.69 17.80
N CYS A 342 -7.06 -18.38 16.58
CA CYS A 342 -5.85 -17.62 16.31
C CYS A 342 -6.03 -16.13 16.64
N ASP A 343 -4.97 -15.52 17.17
CA ASP A 343 -4.87 -14.09 17.43
C ASP A 343 -3.62 -13.46 16.79
N ALA A 344 -2.83 -14.27 16.04
CA ALA A 344 -1.61 -13.82 15.39
C ALA A 344 -1.34 -14.55 14.05
N ILE A 345 -0.64 -13.86 13.16
CA ILE A 345 -0.09 -14.40 11.91
C ILE A 345 1.38 -14.00 11.82
N ARG A 346 2.26 -14.95 11.47
CA ARG A 346 3.61 -14.66 11.02
C ARG A 346 3.62 -14.64 9.49
N THR A 347 4.08 -13.55 8.91
CA THR A 347 4.16 -13.40 7.44
C THR A 347 5.41 -14.07 6.92
N SER A 348 5.31 -15.33 6.54
CA SER A 348 6.42 -16.15 6.07
C SER A 348 6.69 -15.93 4.58
N HIS A 349 7.84 -15.48 4.14
CA HIS A 349 8.92 -14.85 4.89
C HIS A 349 9.24 -13.52 4.23
N ASN A 350 8.23 -12.64 4.16
CA ASN A 350 8.26 -11.39 3.38
C ASN A 350 7.28 -10.35 3.93
N MET A 351 7.40 -9.12 3.44
CA MET A 351 6.50 -8.03 3.79
C MET A 351 5.08 -8.33 3.32
N PRO A 352 4.08 -8.17 4.20
CA PRO A 352 2.67 -8.38 3.86
C PRO A 352 2.14 -7.30 2.92
N ALA A 353 1.10 -7.63 2.18
CA ALA A 353 0.32 -6.64 1.44
C ALA A 353 -0.36 -5.65 2.40
N PRO A 354 -0.52 -4.36 2.01
CA PRO A 354 -1.23 -3.37 2.83
C PRO A 354 -2.62 -3.84 3.26
N GLU A 355 -3.38 -4.51 2.40
CA GLU A 355 -4.71 -5.03 2.69
C GLU A 355 -4.71 -6.06 3.83
N LEU A 356 -3.66 -6.90 3.93
CA LEU A 356 -3.54 -7.83 5.05
C LEU A 356 -3.33 -7.09 6.37
N VAL A 357 -2.47 -6.08 6.38
CA VAL A 357 -2.20 -5.25 7.56
C VAL A 357 -3.48 -4.54 8.00
N GLU A 358 -4.17 -3.90 7.06
CA GLU A 358 -5.45 -3.22 7.32
C GLU A 358 -6.50 -4.15 7.94
N LEU A 359 -6.65 -5.35 7.38
CA LEU A 359 -7.60 -6.33 7.87
C LEU A 359 -7.21 -6.87 9.25
N CYS A 360 -5.92 -7.06 9.50
CA CYS A 360 -5.42 -7.47 10.82
C CYS A 360 -5.70 -6.40 11.87
N ASP A 361 -5.50 -5.13 11.54
CA ASP A 361 -5.85 -4.00 12.41
C ASP A 361 -7.37 -3.97 12.71
N GLU A 362 -8.21 -4.14 11.67
CA GLU A 362 -9.68 -4.12 11.79
C GLU A 362 -10.24 -5.33 12.55
N MET A 363 -9.70 -6.50 12.27
CA MET A 363 -10.24 -7.77 12.78
C MET A 363 -9.56 -8.26 14.06
N GLY A 364 -8.55 -7.55 14.55
CA GLY A 364 -7.86 -7.89 15.79
C GLY A 364 -6.95 -9.12 15.64
N ILE A 365 -6.01 -9.06 14.70
CA ILE A 365 -4.93 -10.05 14.54
C ILE A 365 -3.59 -9.34 14.73
N MET A 366 -2.72 -9.91 15.54
CA MET A 366 -1.34 -9.44 15.66
C MET A 366 -0.51 -9.98 14.50
N LEU A 367 0.41 -9.16 13.98
CA LEU A 367 1.34 -9.57 12.94
C LEU A 367 2.77 -9.69 13.49
N CYS A 368 3.42 -10.81 13.19
CA CYS A 368 4.86 -10.97 13.25
C CYS A 368 5.39 -10.80 11.81
N VAL A 369 5.75 -9.58 11.46
CA VAL A 369 6.19 -9.24 10.11
C VAL A 369 7.65 -9.63 9.91
N GLU A 370 7.92 -10.35 8.84
CA GLU A 370 9.29 -10.67 8.39
C GLU A 370 9.57 -9.88 7.11
N PRO A 371 10.59 -8.99 7.10
CA PRO A 371 10.92 -8.22 5.91
C PRO A 371 11.62 -9.07 4.84
N PHE A 372 12.44 -10.06 5.25
CA PHE A 372 13.26 -10.90 4.38
C PHE A 372 13.31 -12.34 4.87
N ASP A 373 13.45 -13.29 3.95
CA ASP A 373 13.71 -14.71 4.26
C ASP A 373 15.19 -15.00 4.57
N VAL A 374 16.08 -14.31 3.92
CA VAL A 374 17.53 -14.49 4.07
C VAL A 374 18.14 -13.41 4.97
N TRP A 375 19.17 -13.77 5.74
CA TRP A 375 19.81 -12.86 6.69
C TRP A 375 21.17 -12.38 6.14
N ASN A 376 22.18 -13.28 6.10
CA ASN A 376 23.52 -12.93 5.66
C ASN A 376 23.95 -13.67 4.39
N TRP A 377 23.33 -14.80 4.10
CA TRP A 377 23.65 -15.63 2.94
C TRP A 377 22.37 -16.03 2.23
N GLY A 378 22.37 -15.91 0.92
CA GLY A 378 21.34 -16.46 0.07
C GLY A 378 21.26 -17.97 0.25
N LYS A 379 20.06 -18.53 0.24
CA LYS A 379 19.79 -19.96 0.33
C LYS A 379 19.79 -20.60 -1.05
N THR A 380 19.67 -19.78 -2.07
CA THR A 380 19.74 -20.12 -3.49
C THR A 380 20.46 -19.00 -4.25
N GLU A 381 20.75 -19.23 -5.54
CA GLU A 381 21.58 -18.32 -6.33
C GLU A 381 21.01 -16.89 -6.46
N ASN A 382 19.69 -16.77 -6.55
CA ASN A 382 19.00 -15.50 -6.78
C ASN A 382 18.16 -15.03 -5.57
N ASP A 383 18.42 -15.55 -4.36
CA ASP A 383 17.79 -15.09 -3.12
C ASP A 383 18.24 -13.66 -2.73
#